data_ebe179419ac637d6dd05c533ad812ca0
#
_entry.id   ebe179419ac637d6dd05c533ad812ca0
#
_cell.length_a   1.000
_cell.length_b   1.000
_cell.length_c   1.000
_cell.angle_alpha   90.00
_cell.angle_beta   90.00
_cell.angle_gamma   90.00
#
_symmetry.space_group_name_H-M   'P 1'
#
loop_
_entity.id
_entity.type
_entity.pdbx_description
1 polymer ?
#
loop_
_entity_poly.entity_id
_entity_poly.type
_entity_poly.pdbx_seq_one_letter_code
_entity_poly.pdbx_strand_id
1 'polypeptide(L)'
;ARMDPFVVEMHTRSGLLEQIKASEISLEDAGAATLEFIKQHVPEPSSVPLCGNSIGTDRRFLAAYLPDIENHLHYRSIDVSSVKELVKRWYPGVDANRPRGHGSHRALDDIRESIREMQYYREHVFVDPAAVADIAETAPDDAGDGASTDPAPPSPDAAAR
;
A
#
# COMPACT_ATOMS: atom_id res chain seq x y z
N ALA A 1 8.14 16.93 -18.28
CA ALA A 1 9.25 16.01 -18.03
C ALA A 1 9.29 14.97 -19.17
N ARG A 2 10.48 14.52 -19.58
CA ARG A 2 10.61 13.50 -20.62
C ARG A 2 10.57 12.13 -19.96
N MET A 3 9.65 11.27 -20.41
CA MET A 3 9.53 9.90 -19.90
C MET A 3 10.75 9.08 -20.32
N ASP A 4 11.23 8.18 -19.45
CA ASP A 4 12.34 7.28 -19.77
C ASP A 4 11.96 6.36 -20.95
N PRO A 5 12.87 6.11 -21.93
CA PRO A 5 12.59 5.27 -23.10
C PRO A 5 12.08 3.87 -22.75
N PHE A 6 12.62 3.23 -21.70
CA PHE A 6 12.17 1.92 -21.22
C PHE A 6 10.70 1.97 -20.75
N VAL A 7 10.33 3.01 -20.02
CA VAL A 7 8.96 3.21 -19.54
C VAL A 7 8.00 3.46 -20.71
N VAL A 8 8.44 4.24 -21.71
CA VAL A 8 7.66 4.47 -22.94
C VAL A 8 7.40 3.16 -23.67
N GLU A 9 8.43 2.32 -23.87
CA GLU A 9 8.29 1.04 -24.55
C GLU A 9 7.34 0.10 -23.78
N MET A 10 7.52 -0.02 -22.47
CA MET A 10 6.69 -0.85 -21.59
C MET A 10 5.21 -0.45 -21.67
N HIS A 11 4.91 0.84 -21.54
CA HIS A 11 3.53 1.33 -21.58
C HIS A 11 2.93 1.38 -22.99
N THR A 12 3.74 1.47 -24.02
CA THR A 12 3.29 1.28 -25.42
C THR A 12 2.85 -0.17 -25.64
N ARG A 13 3.65 -1.13 -25.18
CA ARG A 13 3.34 -2.57 -25.29
C ARG A 13 2.06 -2.95 -24.54
N SER A 14 1.83 -2.38 -23.35
CA SER A 14 0.62 -2.62 -22.56
C SER A 14 -0.61 -1.84 -23.07
N GLY A 15 -0.45 -0.98 -24.09
CA GLY A 15 -1.51 -0.10 -24.61
C GLY A 15 -1.91 1.04 -23.66
N LEU A 16 -1.20 1.21 -22.53
CA LEU A 16 -1.54 2.23 -21.52
C LEU A 16 -1.34 3.65 -22.06
N LEU A 17 -0.27 3.90 -22.83
CA LEU A 17 -0.02 5.24 -23.37
C LEU A 17 -1.14 5.74 -24.29
N GLU A 18 -1.68 4.88 -25.12
CA GLU A 18 -2.79 5.25 -26.01
C GLU A 18 -4.08 5.50 -25.21
N GLN A 19 -4.33 4.71 -24.16
CA GLN A 19 -5.47 4.94 -23.28
C GLN A 19 -5.35 6.27 -22.52
N ILE A 20 -4.15 6.60 -22.03
CA ILE A 20 -3.90 7.89 -21.34
C ILE A 20 -4.15 9.04 -22.30
N LYS A 21 -3.65 8.98 -23.56
CA LYS A 21 -3.86 10.02 -24.54
C LYS A 21 -5.33 10.21 -24.95
N ALA A 22 -6.09 9.12 -24.96
CA ALA A 22 -7.51 9.12 -25.30
C ALA A 22 -8.42 9.45 -24.11
N SER A 23 -7.89 9.49 -22.88
CA SER A 23 -8.67 9.78 -21.68
C SER A 23 -9.02 11.26 -21.61
N GLU A 24 -10.28 11.56 -21.36
CA GLU A 24 -10.82 12.89 -21.08
C GLU A 24 -10.98 13.14 -19.56
N ILE A 25 -10.64 12.12 -18.73
CA ILE A 25 -10.76 12.20 -17.27
C ILE A 25 -9.57 12.99 -16.74
N SER A 26 -9.85 14.07 -16.02
CA SER A 26 -8.81 14.84 -15.33
C SER A 26 -8.26 14.09 -14.11
N LEU A 27 -7.09 14.49 -13.63
CA LEU A 27 -6.54 13.97 -12.38
C LEU A 27 -7.45 14.31 -11.19
N GLU A 28 -8.07 15.47 -11.19
CA GLU A 28 -8.99 15.93 -10.17
C GLU A 28 -10.25 15.03 -10.12
N ASP A 29 -10.87 14.77 -11.28
CA ASP A 29 -12.05 13.90 -11.38
C ASP A 29 -11.72 12.46 -10.95
N ALA A 30 -10.58 11.93 -11.40
CA ALA A 30 -10.12 10.61 -10.99
C ALA A 30 -9.85 10.54 -9.48
N GLY A 31 -9.25 11.58 -8.91
CA GLY A 31 -9.00 11.70 -7.48
C GLY A 31 -10.30 11.75 -6.67
N ALA A 32 -11.26 12.58 -7.08
CA ALA A 32 -12.57 12.69 -6.43
C ALA A 32 -13.33 11.35 -6.46
N ALA A 33 -13.38 10.68 -7.62
CA ALA A 33 -14.04 9.39 -7.76
C ALA A 33 -13.36 8.30 -6.90
N THR A 34 -12.02 8.32 -6.83
CA THR A 34 -11.25 7.39 -6.00
C THR A 34 -11.51 7.63 -4.52
N LEU A 35 -11.52 8.88 -4.06
CA LEU A 35 -11.80 9.22 -2.68
C LEU A 35 -13.23 8.82 -2.28
N GLU A 36 -14.19 9.06 -3.14
CA GLU A 36 -15.59 8.65 -2.91
C GLU A 36 -15.69 7.13 -2.78
N PHE A 37 -15.05 6.38 -3.67
CA PHE A 37 -14.97 4.92 -3.57
C PHE A 37 -14.35 4.46 -2.24
N ILE A 38 -13.24 5.10 -1.82
CA ILE A 38 -12.61 4.77 -0.53
C ILE A 38 -13.58 5.02 0.62
N LYS A 39 -14.24 6.18 0.66
CA LYS A 39 -15.20 6.54 1.72
C LYS A 39 -16.40 5.60 1.80
N GLN A 40 -16.85 5.04 0.69
CA GLN A 40 -17.93 4.03 0.68
C GLN A 40 -17.53 2.75 1.42
N HIS A 41 -16.24 2.37 1.39
CA HIS A 41 -15.75 1.14 2.01
C HIS A 41 -15.04 1.40 3.36
N VAL A 42 -14.51 2.59 3.54
CA VAL A 42 -13.78 3.03 4.72
C VAL A 42 -14.28 4.44 5.09
N PRO A 43 -15.45 4.54 5.73
CA PRO A 43 -16.08 5.83 6.02
C PRO A 43 -15.29 6.67 7.03
N GLU A 44 -14.56 6.04 7.95
CA GLU A 44 -13.83 6.75 8.99
C GLU A 44 -12.42 7.13 8.51
N PRO A 45 -12.05 8.42 8.52
CA PRO A 45 -10.71 8.86 8.21
C PRO A 45 -9.66 8.25 9.15
N SER A 46 -8.46 8.02 8.63
CA SER A 46 -7.29 7.52 9.38
C SER A 46 -7.48 6.15 10.06
N SER A 47 -8.50 5.38 9.66
CA SER A 47 -8.79 4.06 10.24
C SER A 47 -8.00 2.92 9.59
N VAL A 48 -7.62 3.03 8.32
CA VAL A 48 -6.91 1.97 7.59
C VAL A 48 -5.64 2.48 6.91
N PRO A 49 -4.55 1.71 6.98
CA PRO A 49 -3.30 2.03 6.30
C PRO A 49 -3.38 1.76 4.80
N LEU A 50 -2.62 2.53 4.01
CA LEU A 50 -2.36 2.19 2.62
C LEU A 50 -1.52 0.90 2.54
N CYS A 51 -1.92 -0.04 1.67
CA CYS A 51 -1.26 -1.34 1.52
C CYS A 51 -0.90 -1.61 0.06
N GLY A 52 0.26 -2.20 -0.19
CA GLY A 52 0.70 -2.61 -1.52
C GLY A 52 2.19 -2.89 -1.59
N ASN A 53 2.71 -3.22 -2.78
CA ASN A 53 4.13 -3.41 -3.01
C ASN A 53 4.84 -2.06 -3.25
N SER A 54 5.91 -1.79 -2.50
CA SER A 54 6.68 -0.53 -2.57
C SER A 54 5.81 0.72 -2.37
N ILE A 55 4.82 0.59 -1.53
CA ILE A 55 3.68 1.50 -1.37
C ILE A 55 4.09 2.92 -0.96
N GLY A 56 5.27 3.08 -0.39
CA GLY A 56 5.83 4.40 -0.08
C GLY A 56 6.04 5.28 -1.32
N THR A 57 6.15 4.70 -2.52
CA THR A 57 6.21 5.45 -3.77
C THR A 57 4.84 6.03 -4.13
N ASP A 58 3.81 5.19 -4.11
CA ASP A 58 2.42 5.61 -4.35
C ASP A 58 2.01 6.70 -3.36
N ARG A 59 2.36 6.52 -2.09
CA ARG A 59 2.07 7.48 -1.03
C ARG A 59 2.65 8.86 -1.31
N ARG A 60 3.89 8.94 -1.82
CA ARG A 60 4.50 10.22 -2.22
C ARG A 60 3.75 10.90 -3.36
N PHE A 61 3.23 10.12 -4.33
CA PHE A 61 2.41 10.67 -5.40
C PHE A 61 1.04 11.13 -4.90
N LEU A 62 0.40 10.37 -4.02
CA LEU A 62 -0.87 10.78 -3.39
C LEU A 62 -0.70 12.08 -2.62
N ALA A 63 0.32 12.19 -1.77
CA ALA A 63 0.61 13.40 -1.00
C ALA A 63 0.86 14.63 -1.90
N ALA A 64 1.52 14.44 -3.05
CA ALA A 64 1.86 15.53 -3.96
C ALA A 64 0.71 15.98 -4.85
N TYR A 65 -0.17 15.07 -5.25
CA TYR A 65 -1.16 15.33 -6.31
C TYR A 65 -2.61 15.09 -5.90
N LEU A 66 -2.86 14.27 -4.87
CA LEU A 66 -4.19 13.89 -4.39
C LEU A 66 -4.22 13.88 -2.85
N PRO A 67 -3.91 15.02 -2.21
CA PRO A 67 -3.74 15.09 -0.75
C PRO A 67 -5.00 14.69 0.02
N ASP A 68 -6.20 14.85 -0.54
CA ASP A 68 -7.43 14.46 0.12
C ASP A 68 -7.54 12.94 0.32
N ILE A 69 -7.00 12.14 -0.62
CA ILE A 69 -6.89 10.69 -0.47
C ILE A 69 -5.86 10.36 0.62
N GLU A 70 -4.69 10.99 0.58
CA GLU A 70 -3.63 10.79 1.57
C GLU A 70 -4.10 11.10 2.99
N ASN A 71 -4.80 12.22 3.17
CA ASN A 71 -5.33 12.66 4.46
C ASN A 71 -6.47 11.76 4.99
N HIS A 72 -7.15 11.04 4.10
CA HIS A 72 -8.20 10.09 4.51
C HIS A 72 -7.62 8.77 5.02
N LEU A 73 -6.42 8.41 4.59
CA LEU A 73 -5.76 7.17 4.98
C LEU A 73 -4.98 7.33 6.30
N HIS A 74 -4.78 6.21 7.00
CA HIS A 74 -3.92 6.20 8.18
C HIS A 74 -2.47 6.50 7.79
N TYR A 75 -1.72 7.22 8.64
CA TYR A 75 -0.32 7.61 8.35
C TYR A 75 0.63 6.41 8.19
N ARG A 76 0.32 5.26 8.81
CA ARG A 76 1.10 4.02 8.65
C ARG A 76 0.80 3.38 7.29
N SER A 77 1.74 2.51 6.85
CA SER A 77 1.60 1.73 5.63
C SER A 77 1.85 0.25 5.91
N ILE A 78 1.22 -0.61 5.11
CA ILE A 78 1.57 -2.03 5.06
C ILE A 78 2.27 -2.26 3.71
N ASP A 79 3.60 -2.36 3.74
CA ASP A 79 4.39 -2.59 2.54
C ASP A 79 4.68 -4.08 2.35
N VAL A 80 4.01 -4.69 1.38
CA VAL A 80 4.17 -6.10 1.03
C VAL A 80 5.61 -6.40 0.59
N SER A 81 6.32 -5.42 -0.02
CA SER A 81 7.72 -5.58 -0.39
C SER A 81 8.63 -5.72 0.84
N SER A 82 8.29 -5.10 1.96
CA SER A 82 9.04 -5.27 3.21
C SER A 82 8.90 -6.71 3.75
N VAL A 83 7.68 -7.25 3.73
CA VAL A 83 7.42 -8.65 4.09
C VAL A 83 8.19 -9.58 3.15
N LYS A 84 8.13 -9.35 1.83
CA LYS A 84 8.91 -10.08 0.83
C LYS A 84 10.39 -10.13 1.14
N GLU A 85 10.98 -9.00 1.48
CA GLU A 85 12.40 -8.92 1.79
C GLU A 85 12.79 -9.70 3.06
N LEU A 86 11.91 -9.79 4.06
CA LEU A 86 12.10 -10.62 5.25
C LEU A 86 11.97 -12.10 4.89
N VAL A 87 10.93 -12.48 4.15
CA VAL A 87 10.70 -13.86 3.70
C VAL A 87 11.87 -14.39 2.88
N LYS A 88 12.36 -13.60 1.95
CA LYS A 88 13.53 -13.95 1.13
C LYS A 88 14.77 -14.29 1.96
N ARG A 89 14.96 -13.60 3.10
CA ARG A 89 16.13 -13.80 3.97
C ARG A 89 15.93 -14.92 4.97
N TRP A 90 14.74 -15.05 5.53
CA TRP A 90 14.47 -15.96 6.64
C TRP A 90 13.84 -17.28 6.20
N TYR A 91 13.09 -17.26 5.08
CA TYR A 91 12.34 -18.40 4.57
C TYR A 91 12.56 -18.60 3.06
N PRO A 92 13.82 -18.86 2.61
CA PRO A 92 14.15 -18.93 1.18
C PRO A 92 13.34 -19.98 0.42
N GLY A 93 12.93 -21.07 1.08
CA GLY A 93 12.07 -22.09 0.49
C GLY A 93 10.64 -21.60 0.21
N VAL A 94 10.12 -20.71 1.06
CA VAL A 94 8.82 -20.07 0.82
C VAL A 94 8.93 -19.06 -0.33
N ASP A 95 9.99 -18.25 -0.37
CA ASP A 95 10.21 -17.30 -1.46
C ASP A 95 10.35 -18.00 -2.83
N ALA A 96 11.00 -19.14 -2.88
CA ALA A 96 11.18 -19.92 -4.13
C ALA A 96 9.83 -20.37 -4.74
N ASN A 97 8.84 -20.66 -3.92
CA ASN A 97 7.50 -21.12 -4.32
C ASN A 97 6.45 -20.02 -4.39
N ARG A 98 6.84 -18.78 -4.19
CA ARG A 98 5.94 -17.63 -4.22
C ARG A 98 5.25 -17.48 -5.59
N PRO A 99 3.94 -17.20 -5.63
CA PRO A 99 3.25 -16.86 -6.86
C PRO A 99 3.93 -15.68 -7.56
N ARG A 100 4.27 -15.85 -8.84
CA ARG A 100 4.85 -14.77 -9.64
C ARG A 100 3.78 -14.07 -10.43
N GLY A 101 3.82 -12.75 -10.45
CA GLY A 101 2.91 -11.94 -11.25
C GLY A 101 3.19 -12.05 -12.75
N HIS A 102 2.23 -11.64 -13.54
CA HIS A 102 2.31 -11.70 -15.01
C HIS A 102 2.98 -10.46 -15.62
N GLY A 103 3.30 -9.44 -14.78
CA GLY A 103 3.99 -8.23 -15.24
C GLY A 103 3.21 -7.43 -16.30
N SER A 104 1.88 -7.37 -16.17
CA SER A 104 1.03 -6.60 -17.11
C SER A 104 1.26 -5.10 -16.98
N HIS A 105 1.81 -4.65 -15.84
CA HIS A 105 2.00 -3.23 -15.50
C HIS A 105 0.69 -2.42 -15.62
N ARG A 106 -0.43 -3.06 -15.23
CA ARG A 106 -1.74 -2.44 -15.12
C ARG A 106 -2.12 -2.40 -13.65
N ALA A 107 -2.47 -1.20 -13.16
CA ALA A 107 -2.69 -0.95 -11.73
C ALA A 107 -3.60 -1.98 -11.04
N LEU A 108 -4.71 -2.37 -11.68
CA LEU A 108 -5.63 -3.35 -11.10
C LEU A 108 -5.00 -4.76 -10.99
N ASP A 109 -4.19 -5.15 -11.98
CA ASP A 109 -3.50 -6.44 -11.95
C ASP A 109 -2.40 -6.42 -10.88
N ASP A 110 -1.65 -5.32 -10.78
CA ASP A 110 -0.62 -5.11 -9.76
C ASP A 110 -1.22 -5.14 -8.34
N ILE A 111 -2.41 -4.54 -8.15
CA ILE A 111 -3.16 -4.61 -6.88
C ILE A 111 -3.53 -6.06 -6.56
N ARG A 112 -4.10 -6.80 -7.52
CA ARG A 112 -4.49 -8.21 -7.33
C ARG A 112 -3.29 -9.10 -7.04
N GLU A 113 -2.15 -8.83 -7.66
CA GLU A 113 -0.90 -9.53 -7.41
C GLU A 113 -0.39 -9.26 -6.00
N SER A 114 -0.41 -8.01 -5.55
CA SER A 114 -0.02 -7.61 -4.19
C SER A 114 -0.90 -8.29 -3.12
N ILE A 115 -2.21 -8.36 -3.36
CA ILE A 115 -3.14 -9.07 -2.47
C ILE A 115 -2.81 -10.56 -2.40
N ARG A 116 -2.65 -11.23 -3.55
CA ARG A 116 -2.30 -12.67 -3.60
C ARG A 116 -0.96 -12.95 -2.93
N GLU A 117 0.02 -12.09 -3.13
CA GLU A 117 1.34 -12.22 -2.52
C GLU A 117 1.24 -12.10 -0.99
N MET A 118 0.50 -11.13 -0.47
CA MET A 118 0.31 -10.98 0.98
C MET A 118 -0.49 -12.13 1.58
N GLN A 119 -1.52 -12.64 0.88
CA GLN A 119 -2.26 -13.84 1.30
C GLN A 119 -1.34 -15.06 1.40
N TYR A 120 -0.47 -15.25 0.40
CA TYR A 120 0.53 -16.32 0.40
C TYR A 120 1.47 -16.22 1.62
N TYR A 121 2.00 -15.02 1.93
CA TYR A 121 2.83 -14.85 3.12
C TYR A 121 2.07 -15.11 4.41
N ARG A 122 0.82 -14.66 4.49
CA ARG A 122 -0.03 -14.91 5.65
C ARG A 122 -0.21 -16.40 5.92
N GLU A 123 -0.36 -17.20 4.87
CA GLU A 123 -0.57 -18.65 4.99
C GLU A 123 0.71 -19.43 5.35
N HIS A 124 1.88 -18.96 4.81
CA HIS A 124 3.11 -19.76 4.87
C HIS A 124 4.15 -19.24 5.84
N VAL A 125 4.01 -18.05 6.37
CA VAL A 125 5.03 -17.38 7.19
C VAL A 125 4.49 -16.95 8.55
N PHE A 126 3.26 -16.43 8.59
CA PHE A 126 2.69 -15.94 9.84
C PHE A 126 2.06 -17.11 10.62
N VAL A 127 2.27 -17.09 11.92
CA VAL A 127 1.68 -18.09 12.82
C VAL A 127 0.16 -17.88 12.87
N ASP A 128 -0.59 -18.98 12.90
CA ASP A 128 -2.04 -18.92 13.08
C ASP A 128 -2.38 -18.16 14.38
N PRO A 129 -3.26 -17.16 14.33
CA PRO A 129 -3.69 -16.43 15.53
C PRO A 129 -4.18 -17.33 16.66
N ALA A 130 -4.82 -18.47 16.33
CA ALA A 130 -5.26 -19.44 17.33
C ALA A 130 -4.09 -20.12 18.04
N ALA A 131 -2.97 -20.32 17.35
CA ALA A 131 -1.78 -20.95 17.93
C ALA A 131 -0.98 -20.00 18.85
N VAL A 132 -1.23 -18.69 18.81
CA VAL A 132 -0.57 -17.70 19.68
C VAL A 132 -1.50 -17.14 20.76
N ALA A 133 -2.74 -17.61 20.86
CA ALA A 133 -3.69 -17.16 21.87
C ALA A 133 -3.13 -17.38 23.29
N ASP A 134 -2.49 -18.52 23.52
CA ASP A 134 -1.88 -18.88 24.82
C ASP A 134 -0.67 -17.97 25.18
N ILE A 135 -0.01 -17.34 24.19
CA ILE A 135 1.12 -16.44 24.43
C ILE A 135 0.63 -15.12 25.03
N ALA A 136 -0.55 -14.66 24.64
CA ALA A 136 -1.14 -13.42 25.15
C ALA A 136 -1.54 -13.55 26.63
N GLU A 137 -1.91 -14.75 27.08
CA GLU A 137 -2.31 -15.02 28.46
C GLU A 137 -1.11 -15.13 29.42
N THR A 138 0.09 -15.40 28.87
CA THR A 138 1.34 -15.52 29.65
C THR A 138 2.22 -14.26 29.58
N ALA A 139 1.79 -13.23 28.88
CA ALA A 139 2.51 -11.95 28.87
C ALA A 139 2.49 -11.35 30.30
N PRO A 140 3.65 -10.96 30.86
CA PRO A 140 3.66 -10.32 32.16
C PRO A 140 2.82 -9.03 32.10
N ASP A 141 2.07 -8.77 33.19
CA ASP A 141 1.27 -7.54 33.39
C ASP A 141 2.14 -6.27 33.49
N ASP A 142 3.13 -6.12 32.64
CA ASP A 142 3.90 -4.89 32.47
C ASP A 142 3.24 -3.95 31.43
N ALA A 143 1.92 -3.83 31.56
CA ALA A 143 1.15 -2.78 30.94
C ALA A 143 1.29 -1.50 31.79
N GLY A 144 2.50 -1.03 31.96
CA GLY A 144 2.77 0.35 32.37
C GLY A 144 2.18 1.25 31.30
N ASP A 145 1.12 1.93 31.72
CA ASP A 145 0.42 3.09 31.15
C ASP A 145 1.26 3.86 30.10
N GLY A 146 1.32 3.32 28.93
CA GLY A 146 1.82 3.98 27.71
C GLY A 146 0.63 4.37 26.86
N ALA A 147 -0.21 5.31 27.35
CA ALA A 147 -1.09 6.04 26.47
C ALA A 147 -0.22 6.61 25.35
N SER A 148 -0.22 5.94 24.19
CA SER A 148 0.41 6.43 22.97
C SER A 148 -0.30 7.71 22.58
N THR A 149 0.17 8.82 23.13
CA THR A 149 -0.07 10.14 22.58
C THR A 149 0.82 10.24 21.34
N ASP A 150 0.43 9.55 20.29
CA ASP A 150 1.00 9.80 18.96
C ASP A 150 0.74 11.28 18.65
N PRO A 151 1.78 12.09 18.42
CA PRO A 151 1.61 13.50 18.13
C PRO A 151 0.76 13.64 16.87
N ALA A 152 -0.25 14.51 16.92
CA ALA A 152 -1.03 14.87 15.75
C ALA A 152 -0.09 15.24 14.59
N PRO A 153 -0.43 14.86 13.34
CA PRO A 153 0.38 15.22 12.18
C PRO A 153 0.56 16.75 12.15
N PRO A 154 1.74 17.26 11.76
CA PRO A 154 1.97 18.69 11.68
C PRO A 154 0.96 19.32 10.72
N SER A 155 0.36 20.42 11.16
CA SER A 155 -0.56 21.21 10.34
C SER A 155 0.14 21.65 9.05
N PRO A 156 -0.55 21.66 7.90
CA PRO A 156 0.03 22.00 6.60
C PRO A 156 0.62 23.42 6.49
N ASP A 157 0.36 24.30 7.46
CA ASP A 157 0.84 25.69 7.48
C ASP A 157 2.30 25.87 7.95
N ALA A 158 3.01 24.81 8.35
CA ALA A 158 4.38 24.94 8.85
C ALA A 158 5.47 24.94 7.76
N ALA A 159 5.12 24.71 6.50
CA ALA A 159 6.08 24.63 5.38
C ALA A 159 6.19 25.93 4.52
N ALA A 160 5.56 27.03 4.95
CA ALA A 160 5.57 28.31 4.23
C ALA A 160 6.28 29.43 5.02
N ARG A 161 7.49 29.13 5.57
CA ARG A 161 8.44 30.17 6.01
C ARG A 161 9.87 29.78 5.68
#